data_a4d959fcab2e86d1544048135f8208f5
#
_entry.id   a4d959fcab2e86d1544048135f8208f5
#
_cell.length_a   1.000
_cell.length_b   1.000
_cell.length_c   1.000
_cell.angle_alpha   90.00
_cell.angle_beta   90.00
_cell.angle_gamma   90.00
#
_symmetry.space_group_name_H-M   'P 1'
#
loop_
_entity.id
_entity.type
_entity.pdbx_description
1 polymer ?
#
loop_
_entity_poly.entity_id
_entity_poly.type
_entity_poly.pdbx_seq_one_letter_code
_entity_poly.pdbx_strand_id
1 'polypeptide(L)'
;MTILAEISDKLPIYGFFTSIILLIGTYQVGNFICKVKTFEKIISNISDIDYLKHSLGIIFLLVILHPLILFFPYSKEILLLTSAILFILGIYSFFKFSNKIIFCREFLNFKIKNFYKDNYLIIFIIIGLILISLAPNTNADTLDYHLRTAKYLAKYGKFPENIFHFHERLSGPGEIISAIGILLGANSFGSLVQSSGLLILYGIFKKISYNNNSQSSLFFLLLITTPVIFFFISTAKPQFFFICLSSIVFALYFFDEKINKNHNYEIQKLIISLIIIFLSYQVKFSFILSSFCFFVLLFFYSINKKILKEFIVISIFLAFIIILPPMIWKFIKFEFNFFEQLISPVPSNLSGMDYFYLYLLRVGSGKGIVSYLIPVSLRELTNTLGLSILFIFLFKIEKNHKTKIIFSLILFFVGVSIFFGQRTERFFFEPLVWLTLSCIFFGVRYRFKFLEYLFRLQIYAALPVIIYCLISLTSGSITKDLKEKVFIKHANGYSLYKWANNKISKDDVIFTLHRSISYRFDKSIHFEFIDFRGLKGHSREKYLYELAKKKPKYLLTYGNGEMPRIFDEIKDCVGQLLYFKENVGITAVRNPFIKGSFYNGYIYEF
;
A
#
# COMPACT_ATOMS: atom_id res chain seq x y z
N MET A 1 -15.58 17.39 10.77
CA MET A 1 -15.73 16.56 9.56
C MET A 1 -16.26 17.47 8.47
N THR A 2 -15.73 17.42 7.26
CA THR A 2 -16.19 18.29 6.16
C THR A 2 -17.60 17.87 5.73
N ILE A 3 -18.44 18.80 5.27
CA ILE A 3 -19.77 18.53 4.70
C ILE A 3 -19.69 17.44 3.61
N LEU A 4 -18.62 17.45 2.83
CA LEU A 4 -18.37 16.49 1.76
C LEU A 4 -18.18 15.03 2.27
N ALA A 5 -17.59 14.85 3.45
CA ALA A 5 -17.46 13.53 4.07
C ALA A 5 -18.83 12.99 4.51
N GLU A 6 -19.71 13.86 5.02
CA GLU A 6 -21.08 13.48 5.36
C GLU A 6 -21.92 13.13 4.13
N ILE A 7 -21.72 13.85 3.03
CA ILE A 7 -22.35 13.53 1.73
C ILE A 7 -21.90 12.14 1.27
N SER A 8 -20.61 11.83 1.33
CA SER A 8 -20.10 10.51 0.94
C SER A 8 -20.60 9.36 1.82
N ASP A 9 -20.88 9.62 3.10
CA ASP A 9 -21.45 8.59 3.97
C ASP A 9 -22.93 8.31 3.64
N LYS A 10 -23.67 9.33 3.21
CA LYS A 10 -25.07 9.19 2.75
C LYS A 10 -25.16 8.68 1.30
N LEU A 11 -24.21 9.08 0.45
CA LEU A 11 -24.16 8.78 -0.98
C LEU A 11 -22.77 8.24 -1.37
N PRO A 12 -22.47 6.96 -1.14
CA PRO A 12 -21.14 6.37 -1.39
C PRO A 12 -20.63 6.52 -2.82
N ILE A 13 -21.54 6.56 -3.80
CA ILE A 13 -21.20 6.75 -5.21
C ILE A 13 -20.51 8.10 -5.48
N TYR A 14 -20.79 9.12 -4.67
CA TYR A 14 -20.06 10.38 -4.72
C TYR A 14 -18.57 10.17 -4.43
N GLY A 15 -18.22 9.43 -3.36
CA GLY A 15 -16.84 9.12 -3.01
C GLY A 15 -16.13 8.27 -4.07
N PHE A 16 -16.87 7.38 -4.75
CA PHE A 16 -16.38 6.59 -5.88
C PHE A 16 -15.91 7.49 -7.04
N PHE A 17 -16.79 8.37 -7.54
CA PHE A 17 -16.43 9.28 -8.65
C PHE A 17 -15.38 10.32 -8.24
N THR A 18 -15.46 10.85 -7.02
CA THR A 18 -14.47 11.80 -6.51
C THR A 18 -13.08 11.17 -6.46
N SER A 19 -12.96 9.89 -6.09
CA SER A 19 -11.67 9.17 -6.12
C SER A 19 -11.07 9.11 -7.52
N ILE A 20 -11.88 8.83 -8.53
CA ILE A 20 -11.45 8.80 -9.94
C ILE A 20 -11.01 10.20 -10.40
N ILE A 21 -11.80 11.24 -10.09
CA ILE A 21 -11.50 12.62 -10.43
C ILE A 21 -10.16 13.05 -9.81
N LEU A 22 -9.91 12.71 -8.54
CA LEU A 22 -8.64 13.00 -7.88
C LEU A 22 -7.45 12.29 -8.56
N LEU A 23 -7.60 11.04 -8.99
CA LEU A 23 -6.55 10.33 -9.73
C LEU A 23 -6.26 11.02 -11.08
N ILE A 24 -7.30 11.48 -11.79
CA ILE A 24 -7.14 12.28 -13.02
C ILE A 24 -6.44 13.61 -12.70
N GLY A 25 -6.73 14.23 -11.55
CA GLY A 25 -6.03 15.43 -11.07
C GLY A 25 -4.54 15.19 -10.87
N THR A 26 -4.15 14.07 -10.23
CA THR A 26 -2.73 13.71 -10.10
C THR A 26 -2.06 13.45 -11.44
N TYR A 27 -2.78 12.88 -12.41
CA TYR A 27 -2.29 12.74 -13.79
C TYR A 27 -1.96 14.10 -14.42
N GLN A 28 -2.77 15.14 -14.18
CA GLN A 28 -2.48 16.49 -14.72
C GLN A 28 -1.27 17.13 -14.06
N VAL A 29 -1.08 16.95 -12.77
CA VAL A 29 0.15 17.39 -12.08
C VAL A 29 1.37 16.73 -12.73
N GLY A 30 1.33 15.41 -12.93
CA GLY A 30 2.40 14.68 -13.61
C GLY A 30 2.59 15.10 -15.08
N ASN A 31 1.50 15.39 -15.79
CA ASN A 31 1.57 15.91 -17.15
C ASN A 31 2.26 17.30 -17.22
N PHE A 32 2.07 18.12 -16.20
CA PHE A 32 2.79 19.39 -16.07
C PHE A 32 4.29 19.16 -15.86
N ILE A 33 4.67 18.23 -14.99
CA ILE A 33 6.07 17.84 -14.73
C ILE A 33 6.73 17.32 -16.02
N CYS A 34 6.02 16.49 -16.77
CA CYS A 34 6.50 15.93 -18.04
C CYS A 34 6.71 16.96 -19.15
N LYS A 35 6.20 18.20 -19.03
CA LYS A 35 6.54 19.27 -19.98
C LYS A 35 8.02 19.63 -19.99
N VAL A 36 8.74 19.29 -18.94
CA VAL A 36 10.22 19.31 -18.94
C VAL A 36 10.70 18.21 -19.87
N LYS A 37 11.05 18.59 -21.13
CA LYS A 37 11.36 17.68 -22.25
C LYS A 37 12.34 16.55 -21.91
N THR A 38 13.25 16.80 -20.99
CA THR A 38 14.26 15.81 -20.59
C THR A 38 13.67 14.71 -19.71
N PHE A 39 12.74 15.04 -18.78
CA PHE A 39 12.00 14.05 -17.99
C PHE A 39 11.14 13.15 -18.87
N GLU A 40 10.41 13.75 -19.80
CA GLU A 40 9.60 13.02 -20.77
C GLU A 40 10.43 12.00 -21.53
N LYS A 41 11.61 12.42 -22.04
CA LYS A 41 12.52 11.58 -22.82
C LYS A 41 13.05 10.38 -22.01
N ILE A 42 13.37 10.56 -20.74
CA ILE A 42 13.89 9.48 -19.89
C ILE A 42 12.80 8.44 -19.66
N ILE A 43 11.64 8.87 -19.25
CA ILE A 43 10.51 7.97 -18.93
C ILE A 43 10.02 7.25 -20.19
N SER A 44 9.93 7.94 -21.34
CA SER A 44 9.48 7.33 -22.60
C SER A 44 10.40 6.23 -23.13
N ASN A 45 11.65 6.15 -22.64
CA ASN A 45 12.55 5.07 -23.01
C ASN A 45 12.18 3.72 -22.39
N ILE A 46 11.58 3.74 -21.19
CA ILE A 46 11.29 2.53 -20.41
C ILE A 46 9.81 2.21 -20.30
N SER A 47 8.95 3.16 -20.58
CA SER A 47 7.50 3.03 -20.44
C SER A 47 6.76 3.89 -21.44
N ASP A 48 5.52 3.52 -21.72
CA ASP A 48 4.56 4.46 -22.32
C ASP A 48 4.19 5.50 -21.26
N ILE A 49 4.59 6.76 -21.51
CA ILE A 49 4.59 7.82 -20.52
C ILE A 49 3.20 8.14 -19.96
N ASP A 50 2.16 7.95 -20.75
CA ASP A 50 0.79 8.26 -20.33
C ASP A 50 0.35 7.40 -19.13
N TYR A 51 0.87 6.20 -19.01
CA TYR A 51 0.59 5.33 -17.86
C TYR A 51 1.39 5.72 -16.60
N LEU A 52 2.40 6.60 -16.70
CA LEU A 52 3.25 7.00 -15.56
C LEU A 52 2.96 8.43 -15.06
N LYS A 53 2.25 9.27 -15.81
CA LYS A 53 2.00 10.68 -15.43
C LYS A 53 1.36 10.80 -14.05
N HIS A 54 0.36 9.96 -13.72
CA HIS A 54 -0.28 9.99 -12.40
C HIS A 54 0.72 9.72 -11.27
N SER A 55 1.63 8.79 -11.46
CA SER A 55 2.64 8.44 -10.45
C SER A 55 3.65 9.56 -10.22
N LEU A 56 4.08 10.23 -11.27
CA LEU A 56 4.94 11.41 -11.16
C LEU A 56 4.26 12.54 -10.40
N GLY A 57 2.96 12.75 -10.65
CA GLY A 57 2.17 13.71 -9.90
C GLY A 57 2.07 13.38 -8.41
N ILE A 58 1.84 12.12 -8.07
CA ILE A 58 1.79 11.65 -6.68
C ILE A 58 3.16 11.81 -5.99
N ILE A 59 4.25 11.40 -6.64
CA ILE A 59 5.61 11.56 -6.11
C ILE A 59 5.88 13.02 -5.79
N PHE A 60 5.62 13.92 -6.74
CA PHE A 60 5.84 15.36 -6.57
C PHE A 60 5.05 15.91 -5.37
N LEU A 61 3.77 15.56 -5.28
CA LEU A 61 2.93 15.98 -4.17
C LEU A 61 3.48 15.50 -2.82
N LEU A 62 3.91 14.24 -2.73
CA LEU A 62 4.41 13.68 -1.48
C LEU A 62 5.75 14.30 -1.04
N VAL A 63 6.65 14.57 -2.00
CA VAL A 63 7.93 15.23 -1.70
C VAL A 63 7.72 16.63 -1.12
N ILE A 64 6.70 17.36 -1.60
CA ILE A 64 6.42 18.71 -1.12
C ILE A 64 5.57 18.68 0.16
N LEU A 65 4.49 17.90 0.18
CA LEU A 65 3.52 17.93 1.28
C LEU A 65 4.07 17.33 2.56
N HIS A 66 4.91 16.29 2.48
CA HIS A 66 5.36 15.60 3.69
C HIS A 66 6.14 16.55 4.65
N PRO A 67 7.21 17.24 4.23
CA PRO A 67 7.89 18.17 5.12
C PRO A 67 7.00 19.36 5.55
N LEU A 68 6.12 19.85 4.69
CA LEU A 68 5.19 20.91 5.05
C LEU A 68 4.22 20.48 6.16
N ILE A 69 3.67 19.27 6.10
CA ILE A 69 2.73 18.75 7.11
C ILE A 69 3.44 18.53 8.46
N LEU A 70 4.71 18.18 8.44
CA LEU A 70 5.47 17.91 9.67
C LEU A 70 5.76 19.18 10.47
N PHE A 71 6.01 20.31 9.80
CA PHE A 71 6.56 21.50 10.46
C PHE A 71 5.74 22.78 10.27
N PHE A 72 4.81 22.81 9.30
CA PHE A 72 4.08 24.04 9.00
C PHE A 72 2.78 24.15 9.81
N PRO A 73 2.48 25.30 10.44
CA PRO A 73 1.30 25.44 11.30
C PRO A 73 -0.04 25.38 10.54
N TYR A 74 -0.06 25.74 9.25
CA TYR A 74 -1.26 25.75 8.39
C TYR A 74 -1.36 24.50 7.49
N SER A 75 -0.88 23.37 7.95
CA SER A 75 -0.84 22.14 7.14
C SER A 75 -2.22 21.57 6.79
N LYS A 76 -3.25 21.84 7.61
CA LYS A 76 -4.63 21.47 7.29
C LYS A 76 -5.17 22.24 6.08
N GLU A 77 -4.93 23.55 6.04
CA GLU A 77 -5.32 24.43 4.95
C GLU A 77 -4.57 24.06 3.67
N ILE A 78 -3.29 23.73 3.76
CA ILE A 78 -2.49 23.23 2.63
C ILE A 78 -3.06 21.92 2.09
N LEU A 79 -3.42 20.96 2.95
CA LEU A 79 -4.04 19.71 2.52
C LEU A 79 -5.39 19.96 1.83
N LEU A 80 -6.22 20.83 2.40
CA LEU A 80 -7.52 21.18 1.82
C LEU A 80 -7.36 21.86 0.46
N LEU A 81 -6.45 22.83 0.35
CA LEU A 81 -6.14 23.52 -0.90
C LEU A 81 -5.63 22.55 -1.97
N THR A 82 -4.71 21.66 -1.59
CA THR A 82 -4.19 20.63 -2.50
C THR A 82 -5.30 19.71 -2.99
N SER A 83 -6.17 19.26 -2.08
CA SER A 83 -7.33 18.41 -2.44
C SER A 83 -8.27 19.12 -3.41
N ALA A 84 -8.56 20.40 -3.17
CA ALA A 84 -9.41 21.21 -4.04
C ALA A 84 -8.77 21.43 -5.42
N ILE A 85 -7.47 21.75 -5.47
CA ILE A 85 -6.73 21.91 -6.73
C ILE A 85 -6.76 20.62 -7.55
N LEU A 86 -6.48 19.47 -6.93
CA LEU A 86 -6.52 18.19 -7.61
C LEU A 86 -7.92 17.86 -8.16
N PHE A 87 -8.95 18.16 -7.39
CA PHE A 87 -10.32 17.95 -7.81
C PHE A 87 -10.70 18.84 -9.02
N ILE A 88 -10.35 20.13 -8.97
CA ILE A 88 -10.59 21.08 -10.07
C ILE A 88 -9.84 20.65 -11.33
N LEU A 89 -8.55 20.32 -11.20
CA LEU A 89 -7.74 19.80 -12.32
C LEU A 89 -8.31 18.50 -12.89
N GLY A 90 -8.82 17.63 -12.01
CA GLY A 90 -9.47 16.39 -12.41
C GLY A 90 -10.75 16.64 -13.21
N ILE A 91 -11.64 17.50 -12.73
CA ILE A 91 -12.87 17.90 -13.43
C ILE A 91 -12.54 18.54 -14.78
N TYR A 92 -11.66 19.53 -14.80
CA TYR A 92 -11.23 20.20 -16.04
C TYR A 92 -10.76 19.18 -17.08
N SER A 93 -9.96 18.23 -16.66
CA SER A 93 -9.43 17.20 -17.55
C SER A 93 -10.49 16.22 -18.01
N PHE A 94 -11.37 15.82 -17.11
CA PHE A 94 -12.48 14.91 -17.44
C PHE A 94 -13.34 15.50 -18.56
N PHE A 95 -13.72 16.78 -18.46
CA PHE A 95 -14.48 17.46 -19.54
C PHE A 95 -13.68 17.65 -20.82
N LYS A 96 -12.38 17.97 -20.72
CA LYS A 96 -11.51 18.10 -21.89
C LYS A 96 -11.32 16.77 -22.62
N PHE A 97 -11.22 15.65 -21.88
CA PHE A 97 -11.14 14.31 -22.46
C PHE A 97 -12.48 13.86 -23.04
N SER A 98 -13.62 14.17 -22.40
CA SER A 98 -14.94 13.83 -22.92
C SER A 98 -15.22 14.49 -24.27
N ASN A 99 -14.77 15.74 -24.46
CA ASN A 99 -14.87 16.44 -25.72
C ASN A 99 -13.95 15.87 -26.82
N LYS A 100 -12.90 15.16 -26.45
CA LYS A 100 -11.99 14.51 -27.42
C LYS A 100 -12.30 13.05 -27.64
N ILE A 101 -13.37 12.43 -27.18
CA ILE A 101 -13.75 11.01 -27.40
C ILE A 101 -12.58 10.08 -27.84
N ILE A 102 -11.34 10.49 -27.62
CA ILE A 102 -10.13 9.84 -28.11
C ILE A 102 -9.90 8.53 -27.35
N PHE A 103 -10.22 8.51 -26.05
CA PHE A 103 -10.08 7.28 -25.26
C PHE A 103 -11.08 6.21 -25.70
N CYS A 104 -12.31 6.60 -26.03
CA CYS A 104 -13.29 5.69 -26.63
C CYS A 104 -12.97 5.37 -28.09
N ARG A 105 -12.38 6.28 -28.85
CA ARG A 105 -12.08 6.07 -30.27
C ARG A 105 -10.84 5.22 -30.49
N GLU A 106 -9.80 5.33 -29.65
CA GLU A 106 -8.72 4.35 -29.63
C GLU A 106 -9.16 3.00 -29.04
N PHE A 107 -10.06 3.02 -28.07
CA PHE A 107 -10.68 1.79 -27.54
C PHE A 107 -11.65 1.15 -28.54
N LEU A 108 -12.36 1.93 -29.38
CA LEU A 108 -13.28 1.47 -30.41
C LEU A 108 -12.64 1.35 -31.81
N ASN A 109 -11.65 2.17 -32.14
CA ASN A 109 -10.87 2.05 -33.38
C ASN A 109 -9.68 1.09 -33.27
N PHE A 110 -9.57 0.36 -32.18
CA PHE A 110 -8.70 -0.79 -32.13
C PHE A 110 -9.08 -1.72 -33.29
N LYS A 111 -8.30 -1.63 -34.36
CA LYS A 111 -8.41 -2.55 -35.49
C LYS A 111 -8.31 -3.95 -34.94
N ILE A 112 -9.46 -4.59 -34.75
CA ILE A 112 -9.70 -5.91 -34.17
C ILE A 112 -8.82 -7.01 -34.82
N LYS A 113 -8.19 -6.72 -35.95
CA LYS A 113 -7.49 -7.71 -36.78
C LYS A 113 -6.14 -8.22 -36.26
N ASN A 114 -5.46 -7.55 -35.30
CA ASN A 114 -4.13 -7.96 -34.85
C ASN A 114 -3.93 -7.96 -33.33
N PHE A 115 -5.01 -7.91 -32.54
CA PHE A 115 -4.88 -7.96 -31.09
C PHE A 115 -4.95 -9.42 -30.62
N TYR A 116 -3.87 -9.92 -30.07
CA TYR A 116 -3.84 -11.19 -29.37
C TYR A 116 -4.92 -11.18 -28.27
N LYS A 117 -5.70 -12.24 -28.18
CA LYS A 117 -6.78 -12.45 -27.20
C LYS A 117 -6.34 -12.13 -25.75
N ASP A 118 -5.06 -12.35 -25.47
CA ASP A 118 -4.45 -12.10 -24.16
C ASP A 118 -4.37 -10.59 -23.78
N ASN A 119 -4.28 -9.67 -24.74
CA ASN A 119 -4.21 -8.22 -24.44
C ASN A 119 -5.55 -7.65 -23.95
N TYR A 120 -6.67 -8.15 -24.47
CA TYR A 120 -8.00 -7.81 -23.93
C TYR A 120 -8.17 -8.30 -22.50
N LEU A 121 -7.65 -9.49 -22.22
CA LEU A 121 -7.69 -10.09 -20.89
C LEU A 121 -6.87 -9.29 -19.89
N ILE A 122 -5.69 -8.78 -20.27
CA ILE A 122 -4.88 -7.88 -19.46
C ILE A 122 -5.68 -6.64 -19.07
N ILE A 123 -6.30 -5.96 -20.04
CA ILE A 123 -7.08 -4.74 -19.81
C ILE A 123 -8.28 -5.04 -18.92
N PHE A 124 -9.01 -6.12 -19.18
CA PHE A 124 -10.16 -6.54 -18.38
C PHE A 124 -9.77 -6.78 -16.91
N ILE A 125 -8.67 -7.50 -16.67
CA ILE A 125 -8.17 -7.77 -15.32
C ILE A 125 -7.75 -6.47 -14.63
N ILE A 126 -6.99 -5.59 -15.29
CA ILE A 126 -6.55 -4.31 -14.73
C ILE A 126 -7.76 -3.45 -14.34
N ILE A 127 -8.75 -3.31 -15.24
CA ILE A 127 -9.98 -2.56 -14.95
C ILE A 127 -10.73 -3.20 -13.77
N GLY A 128 -10.89 -4.52 -13.76
CA GLY A 128 -11.54 -5.22 -12.66
C GLY A 128 -10.87 -4.98 -11.32
N LEU A 129 -9.54 -5.06 -11.27
CA LEU A 129 -8.77 -4.80 -10.05
C LEU A 129 -8.84 -3.33 -9.60
N ILE A 130 -8.81 -2.37 -10.54
CA ILE A 130 -9.00 -0.95 -10.24
C ILE A 130 -10.42 -0.69 -9.68
N LEU A 131 -11.45 -1.29 -10.24
CA LEU A 131 -12.81 -1.17 -9.72
C LEU A 131 -12.97 -1.78 -8.31
N ILE A 132 -12.31 -2.91 -8.03
CA ILE A 132 -12.29 -3.51 -6.68
C ILE A 132 -11.64 -2.55 -5.68
N SER A 133 -10.62 -1.79 -6.06
CA SER A 133 -9.97 -0.83 -5.16
C SER A 133 -10.84 0.36 -4.76
N LEU A 134 -11.88 0.63 -5.53
CA LEU A 134 -12.89 1.66 -5.23
C LEU A 134 -13.97 1.18 -4.24
N ALA A 135 -13.96 -0.10 -3.88
CA ALA A 135 -14.84 -0.63 -2.84
C ALA A 135 -14.57 -0.01 -1.47
N PRO A 136 -15.53 -0.04 -0.53
CA PRO A 136 -15.30 0.37 0.84
C PRO A 136 -14.16 -0.42 1.47
N ASN A 137 -13.25 0.27 2.17
CA ASN A 137 -12.11 -0.36 2.82
C ASN A 137 -12.56 -1.25 3.98
N THR A 138 -12.27 -2.54 3.90
CA THR A 138 -12.65 -3.55 4.91
C THR A 138 -11.43 -4.22 5.56
N ASN A 139 -10.23 -4.01 5.03
CA ASN A 139 -9.01 -4.61 5.55
C ASN A 139 -8.68 -4.11 6.96
N ALA A 140 -8.33 -5.03 7.86
CA ALA A 140 -8.06 -4.73 9.26
C ALA A 140 -6.93 -3.71 9.45
N ASP A 141 -5.76 -3.93 8.82
CA ASP A 141 -4.62 -3.02 8.93
C ASP A 141 -4.95 -1.63 8.37
N THR A 142 -5.75 -1.58 7.28
CA THR A 142 -6.21 -0.33 6.68
C THR A 142 -7.10 0.46 7.65
N LEU A 143 -8.06 -0.19 8.29
CA LEU A 143 -8.98 0.44 9.23
C LEU A 143 -8.32 0.76 10.58
N ASP A 144 -7.32 -0.01 10.97
CA ASP A 144 -6.65 0.12 12.26
C ASP A 144 -5.81 1.40 12.33
N TYR A 145 -4.80 1.53 11.46
CA TYR A 145 -3.85 2.64 11.56
C TYR A 145 -3.73 3.49 10.29
N HIS A 146 -3.78 2.94 9.08
CA HIS A 146 -3.58 3.75 7.88
C HIS A 146 -4.70 4.79 7.67
N LEU A 147 -5.97 4.37 7.66
CA LEU A 147 -7.08 5.31 7.52
C LEU A 147 -7.35 6.12 8.79
N ARG A 148 -7.03 5.57 9.98
CA ARG A 148 -7.10 6.34 11.22
C ARG A 148 -6.14 7.52 11.18
N THR A 149 -4.87 7.28 10.83
CA THR A 149 -3.87 8.34 10.66
C THR A 149 -4.29 9.32 9.57
N ALA A 150 -4.77 8.83 8.43
CA ALA A 150 -5.26 9.70 7.36
C ALA A 150 -6.46 10.56 7.79
N LYS A 151 -7.39 10.02 8.56
CA LYS A 151 -8.52 10.76 9.14
C LYS A 151 -8.04 11.81 10.14
N TYR A 152 -7.04 11.48 10.95
CA TYR A 152 -6.43 12.42 11.89
C TYR A 152 -5.74 13.57 11.14
N LEU A 153 -4.97 13.27 10.11
CA LEU A 153 -4.36 14.27 9.21
C LEU A 153 -5.42 15.18 8.58
N ALA A 154 -6.49 14.61 8.02
CA ALA A 154 -7.58 15.38 7.42
C ALA A 154 -8.30 16.28 8.43
N LYS A 155 -8.42 15.85 9.68
CA LYS A 155 -9.11 16.61 10.74
C LYS A 155 -8.25 17.70 11.35
N TYR A 156 -6.99 17.39 11.63
CA TYR A 156 -6.09 18.25 12.43
C TYR A 156 -4.92 18.83 11.63
N GLY A 157 -4.65 18.37 10.42
CA GLY A 157 -3.54 18.79 9.58
C GLY A 157 -2.16 18.27 10.01
N LYS A 158 -2.08 17.41 11.02
CA LYS A 158 -0.81 16.91 11.57
C LYS A 158 -0.85 15.42 11.80
N PHE A 159 0.31 14.78 11.82
CA PHE A 159 0.43 13.38 12.20
C PHE A 159 0.09 13.18 13.68
N PRO A 160 -0.53 12.04 14.05
CA PRO A 160 -0.81 11.73 15.45
C PRO A 160 0.48 11.56 16.23
N GLU A 161 0.50 12.13 17.44
CA GLU A 161 1.60 12.06 18.39
C GLU A 161 1.25 11.09 19.54
N ASN A 162 0.47 10.05 19.24
CA ASN A 162 -0.05 9.14 20.25
C ASN A 162 0.96 8.06 20.61
N ILE A 163 1.32 8.00 21.88
CA ILE A 163 2.23 6.97 22.39
C ILE A 163 1.58 5.60 22.51
N PHE A 164 0.24 5.52 22.52
CA PHE A 164 -0.51 4.28 22.74
C PHE A 164 -0.75 3.45 21.48
N HIS A 165 -0.32 3.92 20.32
CA HIS A 165 -0.54 3.21 19.08
C HIS A 165 0.77 3.02 18.33
N PHE A 166 1.34 1.85 18.47
CA PHE A 166 2.62 1.45 17.86
C PHE A 166 2.68 1.78 16.36
N HIS A 167 1.64 1.39 15.61
CA HIS A 167 1.64 1.57 14.17
C HIS A 167 1.51 3.03 13.71
N GLU A 168 1.04 3.95 14.56
CA GLU A 168 1.01 5.38 14.23
C GLU A 168 2.43 5.96 14.13
N ARG A 169 3.41 5.38 14.86
CA ARG A 169 4.83 5.75 14.76
C ARG A 169 5.45 5.32 13.42
N LEU A 170 4.84 4.34 12.76
CA LEU A 170 5.25 3.84 11.44
C LEU A 170 4.65 4.67 10.29
N SER A 171 3.78 5.63 10.59
CA SER A 171 3.12 6.47 9.60
C SER A 171 4.13 7.32 8.83
N GLY A 172 3.85 7.54 7.56
CA GLY A 172 4.70 8.30 6.67
C GLY A 172 3.90 9.06 5.60
N PRO A 173 4.54 9.48 4.51
CA PRO A 173 3.88 10.27 3.47
C PRO A 173 2.76 9.51 2.74
N GLY A 174 2.71 8.19 2.84
CA GLY A 174 1.67 7.38 2.20
C GLY A 174 0.26 7.65 2.71
N GLU A 175 0.10 8.02 3.98
CA GLU A 175 -1.19 8.36 4.60
C GLU A 175 -1.72 9.72 4.14
N ILE A 176 -0.86 10.62 3.66
CA ILE A 176 -1.24 11.92 3.08
C ILE A 176 -2.16 11.72 1.87
N ILE A 177 -1.89 10.70 1.06
CA ILE A 177 -2.73 10.37 -0.10
C ILE A 177 -4.17 10.09 0.33
N SER A 178 -4.33 9.25 1.34
CA SER A 178 -5.65 8.93 1.88
C SER A 178 -6.32 10.14 2.54
N ALA A 179 -5.54 11.00 3.22
CA ALA A 179 -6.05 12.22 3.84
C ALA A 179 -6.62 13.21 2.81
N ILE A 180 -5.94 13.39 1.68
CA ILE A 180 -6.42 14.18 0.54
C ILE A 180 -7.79 13.69 0.06
N GLY A 181 -7.96 12.37 -0.07
CA GLY A 181 -9.24 11.77 -0.44
C GLY A 181 -10.32 12.00 0.61
N ILE A 182 -10.01 11.76 1.89
CA ILE A 182 -10.97 11.89 3.01
C ILE A 182 -11.52 13.31 3.12
N LEU A 183 -10.69 14.34 2.89
CA LEU A 183 -11.12 15.74 2.90
C LEU A 183 -12.26 16.03 1.93
N LEU A 184 -12.31 15.32 0.81
CA LEU A 184 -13.36 15.44 -0.21
C LEU A 184 -14.39 14.28 -0.18
N GLY A 185 -14.39 13.45 0.86
CA GLY A 185 -15.29 12.30 0.97
C GLY A 185 -14.90 11.08 0.11
N ALA A 186 -13.74 11.11 -0.54
CA ALA A 186 -13.21 10.03 -1.37
C ALA A 186 -12.42 9.00 -0.55
N ASN A 187 -13.09 8.26 0.33
CA ASN A 187 -12.46 7.33 1.28
C ASN A 187 -11.68 6.18 0.59
N SER A 188 -11.99 5.87 -0.67
CA SER A 188 -11.32 4.84 -1.47
C SER A 188 -10.12 5.37 -2.26
N PHE A 189 -9.82 6.68 -2.22
CA PHE A 189 -8.74 7.27 -3.02
C PHE A 189 -7.38 6.65 -2.72
N GLY A 190 -7.06 6.40 -1.44
CA GLY A 190 -5.81 5.73 -1.07
C GLY A 190 -5.69 4.33 -1.69
N SER A 191 -6.76 3.53 -1.70
CA SER A 191 -6.77 2.20 -2.33
C SER A 191 -6.69 2.30 -3.85
N LEU A 192 -7.33 3.29 -4.46
CA LEU A 192 -7.26 3.55 -5.90
C LEU A 192 -5.82 3.90 -6.32
N VAL A 193 -5.11 4.71 -5.52
CA VAL A 193 -3.70 5.00 -5.77
C VAL A 193 -2.85 3.73 -5.66
N GLN A 194 -3.11 2.86 -4.69
CA GLN A 194 -2.39 1.58 -4.64
C GLN A 194 -2.61 0.77 -5.93
N SER A 195 -3.85 0.61 -6.38
CA SER A 195 -4.16 -0.15 -7.60
C SER A 195 -3.64 0.52 -8.88
N SER A 196 -3.47 1.85 -8.89
CA SER A 196 -2.88 2.56 -10.03
C SER A 196 -1.43 2.16 -10.32
N GLY A 197 -0.75 1.50 -9.38
CA GLY A 197 0.52 0.81 -9.63
C GLY A 197 0.46 -0.20 -10.79
N LEU A 198 -0.71 -0.81 -11.05
CA LEU A 198 -0.91 -1.66 -12.23
C LEU A 198 -0.70 -0.91 -13.55
N LEU A 199 -1.04 0.38 -13.59
CA LEU A 199 -0.82 1.22 -14.78
C LEU A 199 0.68 1.43 -15.01
N ILE A 200 1.46 1.60 -13.93
CA ILE A 200 2.94 1.69 -14.02
C ILE A 200 3.49 0.41 -14.65
N LEU A 201 3.12 -0.75 -14.11
CA LEU A 201 3.59 -2.04 -14.64
C LEU A 201 3.14 -2.26 -16.08
N TYR A 202 1.91 -1.90 -16.41
CA TYR A 202 1.38 -2.01 -17.77
C TYR A 202 2.12 -1.09 -18.75
N GLY A 203 2.44 0.15 -18.35
CA GLY A 203 3.23 1.08 -19.16
C GLY A 203 4.64 0.55 -19.45
N ILE A 204 5.31 -0.03 -18.45
CA ILE A 204 6.61 -0.68 -18.64
C ILE A 204 6.46 -1.90 -19.55
N PHE A 205 5.52 -2.79 -19.25
CA PHE A 205 5.23 -3.98 -20.06
C PHE A 205 4.99 -3.63 -21.53
N LYS A 206 4.13 -2.66 -21.81
CA LYS A 206 3.80 -2.22 -23.18
C LYS A 206 5.06 -1.78 -23.95
N LYS A 207 6.02 -1.19 -23.26
CA LYS A 207 7.29 -0.74 -23.85
C LYS A 207 8.26 -1.88 -24.11
N ILE A 208 8.46 -2.75 -23.13
CA ILE A 208 9.46 -3.83 -23.24
C ILE A 208 8.96 -5.02 -24.08
N SER A 209 7.64 -5.19 -24.22
CA SER A 209 7.04 -6.27 -25.01
C SER A 209 6.90 -5.95 -26.50
N TYR A 210 7.31 -4.76 -26.97
CA TYR A 210 7.09 -4.29 -28.34
C TYR A 210 7.64 -5.23 -29.42
N ASN A 211 8.71 -5.98 -29.11
CA ASN A 211 9.35 -6.95 -30.02
C ASN A 211 9.04 -8.40 -29.68
N ASN A 212 8.11 -8.68 -28.75
CA ASN A 212 8.02 -10.00 -28.14
C ASN A 212 6.69 -10.73 -28.41
N ASN A 213 6.81 -12.07 -28.42
CA ASN A 213 5.83 -13.10 -28.67
C ASN A 213 4.63 -13.11 -27.69
N SER A 214 3.61 -13.92 -28.00
CA SER A 214 2.46 -14.24 -27.14
C SER A 214 2.80 -14.63 -25.69
N GLN A 215 4.02 -15.13 -25.44
CA GLN A 215 4.49 -15.49 -24.10
C GLN A 215 4.68 -14.30 -23.17
N SER A 216 5.06 -13.13 -23.69
CA SER A 216 5.23 -11.91 -22.87
C SER A 216 3.90 -11.48 -22.25
N SER A 217 2.80 -11.53 -23.01
CA SER A 217 1.45 -11.24 -22.49
C SER A 217 1.02 -12.24 -21.43
N LEU A 218 1.34 -13.52 -21.63
CA LEU A 218 1.07 -14.58 -20.66
C LEU A 218 1.84 -14.36 -19.35
N PHE A 219 3.12 -13.98 -19.40
CA PHE A 219 3.92 -13.69 -18.23
C PHE A 219 3.37 -12.48 -17.46
N PHE A 220 2.97 -11.43 -18.16
CA PHE A 220 2.36 -10.27 -17.55
C PHE A 220 1.00 -10.61 -16.93
N LEU A 221 0.16 -11.39 -17.61
CA LEU A 221 -1.10 -11.90 -17.07
C LEU A 221 -0.87 -12.70 -15.79
N LEU A 222 0.12 -13.58 -15.78
CA LEU A 222 0.45 -14.38 -14.61
C LEU A 222 0.88 -13.50 -13.43
N LEU A 223 1.64 -12.43 -13.69
CA LEU A 223 2.03 -11.46 -12.66
C LEU A 223 0.80 -10.75 -12.07
N ILE A 224 -0.07 -10.17 -12.92
CA ILE A 224 -1.23 -9.39 -12.43
C ILE A 224 -2.36 -10.25 -11.88
N THR A 225 -2.31 -11.57 -12.06
CA THR A 225 -3.23 -12.55 -11.44
C THR A 225 -2.60 -13.26 -10.25
N THR A 226 -1.41 -12.85 -9.81
CA THR A 226 -0.79 -13.36 -8.59
C THR A 226 -1.72 -13.13 -7.40
N PRO A 227 -2.08 -14.16 -6.61
CA PRO A 227 -3.10 -14.03 -5.57
C PRO A 227 -2.84 -12.93 -4.53
N VAL A 228 -1.57 -12.66 -4.18
CA VAL A 228 -1.21 -11.58 -3.24
C VAL A 228 -1.63 -10.17 -3.73
N ILE A 229 -1.88 -9.99 -5.03
CA ILE A 229 -2.38 -8.71 -5.57
C ILE A 229 -3.75 -8.36 -5.00
N PHE A 230 -4.63 -9.35 -4.80
CA PHE A 230 -5.94 -9.11 -4.17
C PHE A 230 -5.81 -8.55 -2.76
N PHE A 231 -4.78 -8.97 -2.01
CA PHE A 231 -4.48 -8.37 -0.71
C PHE A 231 -4.08 -6.90 -0.84
N PHE A 232 -3.24 -6.55 -1.81
CA PHE A 232 -2.76 -5.18 -1.98
C PHE A 232 -3.83 -4.22 -2.47
N ILE A 233 -4.63 -4.64 -3.45
CA ILE A 233 -5.61 -3.77 -4.13
C ILE A 233 -6.79 -3.43 -3.23
N SER A 234 -7.21 -4.33 -2.35
CA SER A 234 -8.31 -4.09 -1.43
C SER A 234 -7.92 -3.26 -0.18
N THR A 235 -6.75 -2.62 -0.19
CA THR A 235 -6.21 -1.90 0.96
C THR A 235 -5.73 -0.50 0.61
N ALA A 236 -5.91 0.47 1.52
CA ALA A 236 -5.27 1.78 1.43
C ALA A 236 -3.85 1.79 2.03
N LYS A 237 -3.28 0.62 2.29
CA LYS A 237 -1.93 0.46 2.82
C LYS A 237 -0.91 0.90 1.78
N PRO A 238 -0.02 1.87 2.06
CA PRO A 238 0.92 2.39 1.07
C PRO A 238 2.05 1.38 0.82
N GLN A 239 1.77 0.39 -0.02
CA GLN A 239 2.70 -0.69 -0.34
C GLN A 239 2.75 -1.01 -1.84
N PHE A 240 1.64 -1.38 -2.46
CA PHE A 240 1.64 -1.89 -3.83
C PHE A 240 2.10 -0.84 -4.86
N PHE A 241 1.62 0.38 -4.73
CA PHE A 241 2.04 1.49 -5.59
C PHE A 241 3.57 1.71 -5.54
N PHE A 242 4.17 1.63 -4.36
CA PHE A 242 5.61 1.83 -4.18
C PHE A 242 6.45 0.64 -4.67
N ILE A 243 5.93 -0.60 -4.58
CA ILE A 243 6.51 -1.76 -5.27
C ILE A 243 6.55 -1.51 -6.78
N CYS A 244 5.47 -0.98 -7.35
CA CYS A 244 5.43 -0.67 -8.78
C CYS A 244 6.34 0.52 -9.15
N LEU A 245 6.50 1.51 -8.26
CA LEU A 245 7.46 2.60 -8.45
C LEU A 245 8.91 2.13 -8.47
N SER A 246 9.28 1.17 -7.64
CA SER A 246 10.63 0.59 -7.66
C SER A 246 10.96 -0.07 -9.01
N SER A 247 9.94 -0.57 -9.72
CA SER A 247 10.08 -1.13 -11.06
C SER A 247 10.47 -0.08 -12.11
N ILE A 248 10.17 1.21 -11.88
CA ILE A 248 10.64 2.31 -12.74
C ILE A 248 12.17 2.43 -12.61
N VAL A 249 12.67 2.43 -11.36
CA VAL A 249 14.12 2.46 -11.13
C VAL A 249 14.78 1.25 -11.75
N PHE A 250 14.22 0.06 -11.52
CA PHE A 250 14.71 -1.18 -12.12
C PHE A 250 14.77 -1.10 -13.65
N ALA A 251 13.69 -0.66 -14.31
CA ALA A 251 13.63 -0.54 -15.76
C ALA A 251 14.63 0.49 -16.32
N LEU A 252 14.83 1.63 -15.64
CA LEU A 252 15.78 2.66 -16.03
C LEU A 252 17.22 2.11 -16.14
N TYR A 253 17.63 1.21 -15.27
CA TYR A 253 19.00 0.71 -15.24
C TYR A 253 19.22 -0.58 -16.03
N PHE A 254 18.21 -1.40 -16.17
CA PHE A 254 18.34 -2.69 -16.84
C PHE A 254 17.75 -2.73 -18.25
N PHE A 255 16.71 -1.95 -18.56
CA PHE A 255 15.98 -2.02 -19.82
C PHE A 255 16.25 -0.83 -20.76
N ASP A 256 16.84 0.26 -20.26
CA ASP A 256 17.18 1.40 -21.08
C ASP A 256 18.41 1.12 -21.96
N GLU A 257 18.19 0.84 -23.24
CA GLU A 257 19.21 0.42 -24.21
C GLU A 257 19.87 1.57 -25.00
N LYS A 258 19.48 2.83 -24.78
CA LYS A 258 20.08 3.94 -25.52
C LYS A 258 21.56 4.09 -25.26
N ILE A 259 22.36 3.96 -26.32
CA ILE A 259 23.83 3.90 -26.27
C ILE A 259 24.45 5.29 -26.09
N ASN A 260 23.92 6.32 -26.75
CA ASN A 260 24.45 7.69 -26.69
C ASN A 260 23.67 8.56 -25.69
N LYS A 261 24.07 8.50 -24.43
CA LYS A 261 23.46 9.31 -23.35
C LYS A 261 24.40 10.45 -23.02
N ASN A 262 23.88 11.68 -23.11
CA ASN A 262 24.63 12.84 -22.67
C ASN A 262 24.66 12.91 -21.12
N HIS A 263 25.62 13.62 -20.59
CA HIS A 263 25.81 13.79 -19.15
C HIS A 263 24.53 14.25 -18.42
N ASN A 264 23.78 15.21 -18.98
CA ASN A 264 22.52 15.70 -18.43
C ASN A 264 21.43 14.61 -18.34
N TYR A 265 21.39 13.70 -19.31
CA TYR A 265 20.46 12.57 -19.27
C TYR A 265 20.74 11.66 -18.07
N GLU A 266 22.00 11.33 -17.82
CA GLU A 266 22.41 10.46 -16.72
C GLU A 266 22.13 11.11 -15.35
N ILE A 267 22.39 12.42 -15.21
CA ILE A 267 22.06 13.17 -13.98
C ILE A 267 20.56 13.15 -13.70
N GLN A 268 19.70 13.41 -14.68
CA GLN A 268 18.27 13.44 -14.47
C GLN A 268 17.68 12.05 -14.17
N LYS A 269 18.20 11.02 -14.82
CA LYS A 269 17.90 9.62 -14.53
C LYS A 269 18.22 9.30 -13.06
N LEU A 270 19.37 9.78 -12.59
CA LEU A 270 19.80 9.66 -11.21
C LEU A 270 18.85 10.38 -10.23
N ILE A 271 18.47 11.62 -10.53
CA ILE A 271 17.53 12.42 -9.72
C ILE A 271 16.20 11.68 -9.54
N ILE A 272 15.58 11.22 -10.64
CA ILE A 272 14.30 10.49 -10.60
C ILE A 272 14.44 9.25 -9.72
N SER A 273 15.51 8.49 -9.89
CA SER A 273 15.74 7.25 -9.15
C SER A 273 15.93 7.50 -7.66
N LEU A 274 16.74 8.48 -7.28
CA LEU A 274 16.98 8.84 -5.88
C LEU A 274 15.70 9.36 -5.19
N ILE A 275 14.88 10.17 -5.88
CA ILE A 275 13.58 10.61 -5.35
C ILE A 275 12.69 9.41 -5.05
N ILE A 276 12.56 8.47 -5.98
CA ILE A 276 11.73 7.26 -5.80
C ILE A 276 12.24 6.43 -4.63
N ILE A 277 13.55 6.19 -4.54
CA ILE A 277 14.17 5.37 -3.50
C ILE A 277 13.96 5.99 -2.12
N PHE A 278 14.27 7.28 -1.95
CA PHE A 278 14.18 7.97 -0.67
C PHE A 278 12.72 8.13 -0.21
N LEU A 279 11.82 8.42 -1.14
CA LEU A 279 10.40 8.51 -0.83
C LEU A 279 9.84 7.13 -0.43
N SER A 280 10.18 6.06 -1.14
CA SER A 280 9.73 4.70 -0.80
C SER A 280 10.18 4.30 0.60
N TYR A 281 11.41 4.57 0.98
CA TYR A 281 11.93 4.35 2.32
C TYR A 281 11.11 5.09 3.39
N GLN A 282 10.74 6.35 3.15
CA GLN A 282 9.95 7.15 4.09
C GLN A 282 8.49 6.71 4.17
N VAL A 283 7.94 6.18 3.09
CA VAL A 283 6.56 5.69 3.08
C VAL A 283 6.38 4.47 3.97
N LYS A 284 7.35 3.57 3.98
CA LYS A 284 7.27 2.37 4.79
C LYS A 284 8.65 1.75 4.99
N PHE A 285 8.96 1.45 6.26
CA PHE A 285 10.24 0.85 6.62
C PHE A 285 10.58 -0.44 5.85
N SER A 286 9.56 -1.22 5.44
CA SER A 286 9.80 -2.44 4.64
C SER A 286 10.48 -2.20 3.29
N PHE A 287 10.53 -0.95 2.80
CA PHE A 287 11.26 -0.59 1.57
C PHE A 287 12.74 -0.25 1.82
N ILE A 288 13.22 -0.34 3.07
CA ILE A 288 14.65 -0.08 3.35
C ILE A 288 15.55 -0.98 2.53
N LEU A 289 15.18 -2.24 2.36
CA LEU A 289 16.01 -3.22 1.64
C LEU A 289 16.07 -2.91 0.15
N SER A 290 14.94 -2.66 -0.52
CA SER A 290 14.92 -2.29 -1.93
C SER A 290 15.60 -0.93 -2.16
N SER A 291 15.37 0.03 -1.28
CA SER A 291 16.02 1.34 -1.35
C SER A 291 17.53 1.23 -1.20
N PHE A 292 18.01 0.41 -0.27
CA PHE A 292 19.43 0.16 -0.09
C PHE A 292 20.04 -0.54 -1.31
N CYS A 293 19.40 -1.60 -1.81
CA CYS A 293 19.85 -2.31 -2.99
C CYS A 293 20.02 -1.38 -4.21
N PHE A 294 19.01 -0.54 -4.46
CA PHE A 294 19.10 0.41 -5.57
C PHE A 294 20.09 1.53 -5.29
N PHE A 295 20.22 2.01 -4.06
CA PHE A 295 21.22 3.02 -3.72
C PHE A 295 22.65 2.52 -4.01
N VAL A 296 22.96 1.28 -3.62
CA VAL A 296 24.26 0.64 -3.92
C VAL A 296 24.46 0.47 -5.43
N LEU A 297 23.42 0.03 -6.15
CA LEU A 297 23.46 -0.08 -7.60
C LEU A 297 23.75 1.28 -8.27
N LEU A 298 23.10 2.36 -7.81
CA LEU A 298 23.28 3.72 -8.30
C LEU A 298 24.70 4.24 -8.01
N PHE A 299 25.24 3.93 -6.85
CA PHE A 299 26.61 4.28 -6.48
C PHE A 299 27.62 3.67 -7.46
N PHE A 300 27.58 2.37 -7.68
CA PHE A 300 28.49 1.71 -8.64
C PHE A 300 28.24 2.17 -10.09
N TYR A 301 27.00 2.40 -10.47
CA TYR A 301 26.67 2.97 -11.77
C TYR A 301 27.30 4.36 -11.96
N SER A 302 27.26 5.20 -10.92
CA SER A 302 27.79 6.56 -10.96
C SER A 302 29.32 6.58 -11.08
N ILE A 303 30.01 5.63 -10.46
CA ILE A 303 31.46 5.43 -10.65
C ILE A 303 31.74 5.09 -12.12
N ASN A 304 31.04 4.10 -12.67
CA ASN A 304 31.23 3.64 -14.04
C ASN A 304 30.92 4.72 -15.09
N LYS A 305 29.97 5.63 -14.80
CA LYS A 305 29.59 6.75 -15.67
C LYS A 305 30.37 8.04 -15.42
N LYS A 306 31.30 8.04 -14.46
CA LYS A 306 32.07 9.23 -14.04
C LYS A 306 31.21 10.41 -13.57
N ILE A 307 30.08 10.12 -12.89
CA ILE A 307 29.11 11.09 -12.30
C ILE A 307 29.03 10.92 -10.79
N LEU A 308 30.06 10.42 -10.13
CA LEU A 308 30.08 10.16 -8.70
C LEU A 308 29.90 11.44 -7.86
N LYS A 309 30.49 12.55 -8.31
CA LYS A 309 30.35 13.86 -7.64
C LYS A 309 28.89 14.30 -7.62
N GLU A 310 28.22 14.21 -8.77
CA GLU A 310 26.81 14.54 -8.91
C GLU A 310 25.94 13.62 -8.07
N PHE A 311 26.24 12.31 -8.06
CA PHE A 311 25.55 11.35 -7.20
C PHE A 311 25.61 11.75 -5.72
N ILE A 312 26.79 12.10 -5.20
CA ILE A 312 26.97 12.50 -3.79
C ILE A 312 26.18 13.77 -3.51
N VAL A 313 26.35 14.82 -4.32
CA VAL A 313 25.68 16.11 -4.12
C VAL A 313 24.17 15.96 -4.16
N ILE A 314 23.63 15.27 -5.16
CA ILE A 314 22.19 15.07 -5.32
C ILE A 314 21.63 14.20 -4.18
N SER A 315 22.35 13.15 -3.79
CA SER A 315 21.93 12.28 -2.68
C SER A 315 21.85 13.06 -1.37
N ILE A 316 22.85 13.89 -1.04
CA ILE A 316 22.82 14.72 0.16
C ILE A 316 21.65 15.72 0.10
N PHE A 317 21.49 16.41 -1.03
CA PHE A 317 20.42 17.40 -1.19
C PHE A 317 19.03 16.77 -1.06
N LEU A 318 18.78 15.65 -1.72
CA LEU A 318 17.49 14.95 -1.63
C LEU A 318 17.27 14.29 -0.27
N ALA A 319 18.32 13.78 0.38
CA ALA A 319 18.22 13.27 1.75
C ALA A 319 17.82 14.39 2.72
N PHE A 320 18.34 15.61 2.51
CA PHE A 320 17.99 16.78 3.33
C PHE A 320 16.52 17.16 3.18
N ILE A 321 15.92 16.99 2.00
CA ILE A 321 14.52 17.34 1.74
C ILE A 321 13.55 16.20 2.10
N ILE A 322 13.92 14.94 1.84
CA ILE A 322 12.98 13.80 1.92
C ILE A 322 13.18 12.99 3.20
N ILE A 323 14.44 12.74 3.61
CA ILE A 323 14.75 11.84 4.72
C ILE A 323 14.87 12.58 6.05
N LEU A 324 15.59 13.68 6.07
CA LEU A 324 15.90 14.40 7.29
C LEU A 324 14.68 15.00 8.01
N PRO A 325 13.69 15.63 7.32
CA PRO A 325 12.53 16.21 8.00
C PRO A 325 11.74 15.20 8.85
N PRO A 326 11.33 14.01 8.34
CA PRO A 326 10.63 13.03 9.16
C PRO A 326 11.52 12.43 10.27
N MET A 327 12.83 12.33 10.06
CA MET A 327 13.75 11.88 11.11
C MET A 327 13.82 12.87 12.26
N ILE A 328 13.92 14.17 11.98
CA ILE A 328 13.88 15.24 12.99
C ILE A 328 12.54 15.22 13.72
N TRP A 329 11.43 15.10 12.99
CA TRP A 329 10.10 15.06 13.60
C TRP A 329 9.95 13.87 14.56
N LYS A 330 10.37 12.66 14.15
CA LYS A 330 10.34 11.47 15.00
C LYS A 330 11.27 11.59 16.21
N PHE A 331 12.43 12.22 16.05
CA PHE A 331 13.34 12.49 17.15
C PHE A 331 12.67 13.41 18.20
N ILE A 332 12.08 14.52 17.76
CA ILE A 332 11.40 15.48 18.65
C ILE A 332 10.16 14.88 19.34
N LYS A 333 9.37 14.07 18.61
CA LYS A 333 8.06 13.59 19.11
C LYS A 333 8.12 12.28 19.88
N PHE A 334 9.06 11.43 19.54
CA PHE A 334 9.16 10.06 20.08
C PHE A 334 10.53 9.76 20.70
N GLU A 335 11.42 10.76 20.80
CA GLU A 335 12.80 10.57 21.27
C GLU A 335 13.56 9.48 20.50
N PHE A 336 13.21 9.30 19.22
CA PHE A 336 13.72 8.23 18.38
C PHE A 336 15.07 8.63 17.79
N ASN A 337 16.15 7.96 18.20
CA ASN A 337 17.51 8.26 17.79
C ASN A 337 17.69 8.17 16.27
N PHE A 338 18.45 9.09 15.66
CA PHE A 338 18.68 9.16 14.20
C PHE A 338 19.27 7.86 13.63
N PHE A 339 20.29 7.29 14.28
CA PHE A 339 20.91 6.05 13.82
C PHE A 339 19.97 4.85 13.93
N GLU A 340 19.21 4.79 15.00
CA GLU A 340 18.18 3.77 15.18
C GLU A 340 17.12 3.81 14.08
N GLN A 341 16.70 5.02 13.67
CA GLN A 341 15.71 5.19 12.59
C GLN A 341 16.17 4.59 11.25
N LEU A 342 17.48 4.48 11.03
CA LEU A 342 18.03 3.87 9.81
C LEU A 342 17.95 2.33 9.82
N ILE A 343 17.88 1.70 10.98
CA ILE A 343 17.97 0.23 11.13
C ILE A 343 16.73 -0.39 11.76
N SER A 344 15.90 0.40 12.43
CA SER A 344 14.69 -0.07 13.12
C SER A 344 13.49 0.80 12.75
N PRO A 345 12.29 0.21 12.64
CA PRO A 345 11.06 0.98 12.41
C PRO A 345 10.57 1.74 13.65
N VAL A 346 11.05 1.38 14.83
CA VAL A 346 10.63 1.91 16.13
C VAL A 346 11.81 1.99 17.09
N PRO A 347 11.74 2.87 18.12
CA PRO A 347 12.79 2.98 19.13
C PRO A 347 13.02 1.67 19.89
N SER A 348 14.27 1.34 20.18
CA SER A 348 14.65 0.12 20.93
C SER A 348 14.22 0.16 22.40
N ASN A 349 14.04 1.36 22.96
CA ASN A 349 13.55 1.57 24.31
C ASN A 349 12.04 1.33 24.47
N LEU A 350 11.32 1.05 23.38
CA LEU A 350 9.94 0.61 23.46
C LEU A 350 9.88 -0.79 24.03
N SER A 351 9.25 -0.88 25.19
CA SER A 351 8.89 -2.15 25.78
C SER A 351 8.01 -2.92 24.80
N GLY A 352 8.31 -4.18 24.58
CA GLY A 352 7.62 -5.03 23.62
C GLY A 352 8.36 -5.25 22.29
N MET A 353 9.51 -4.60 22.07
CA MET A 353 10.32 -4.82 20.87
C MET A 353 10.79 -6.26 20.76
N ASP A 354 11.21 -6.88 21.86
CA ASP A 354 11.60 -8.31 21.88
C ASP A 354 10.44 -9.21 21.43
N TYR A 355 9.23 -8.88 21.87
CA TYR A 355 8.04 -9.59 21.42
C TYR A 355 7.72 -9.34 19.96
N PHE A 356 7.91 -8.13 19.46
CA PHE A 356 7.73 -7.79 18.05
C PHE A 356 8.71 -8.55 17.16
N TYR A 357 9.98 -8.64 17.52
CA TYR A 357 10.97 -9.45 16.79
C TYR A 357 10.62 -10.93 16.82
N LEU A 358 10.23 -11.47 17.97
CA LEU A 358 9.76 -12.85 18.08
C LEU A 358 8.49 -13.10 17.24
N TYR A 359 7.59 -12.15 17.19
CA TYR A 359 6.41 -12.19 16.32
C TYR A 359 6.80 -12.23 14.85
N LEU A 360 7.72 -11.35 14.41
CA LEU A 360 8.21 -11.34 13.03
C LEU A 360 8.88 -12.66 12.65
N LEU A 361 9.68 -13.24 13.52
CA LEU A 361 10.32 -14.54 13.31
C LEU A 361 9.31 -15.69 13.22
N ARG A 362 8.20 -15.62 13.96
CA ARG A 362 7.13 -16.62 13.93
C ARG A 362 6.20 -16.48 12.75
N VAL A 363 6.00 -15.26 12.25
CA VAL A 363 5.13 -15.02 11.09
C VAL A 363 5.73 -15.66 9.85
N GLY A 364 5.08 -16.72 9.35
CA GLY A 364 5.53 -17.49 8.20
C GLY A 364 6.54 -18.60 8.50
N SER A 365 6.99 -18.78 9.76
CA SER A 365 7.96 -19.84 10.12
C SER A 365 7.45 -21.26 9.90
N GLY A 366 6.13 -21.49 9.90
CA GLY A 366 5.51 -22.78 9.64
C GLY A 366 5.12 -23.04 8.19
N LYS A 367 5.41 -22.09 7.27
CA LYS A 367 5.00 -22.21 5.87
C LYS A 367 6.04 -22.97 5.05
N GLY A 368 5.63 -24.09 4.47
CA GLY A 368 6.44 -24.81 3.50
C GLY A 368 6.51 -24.06 2.14
N ILE A 369 7.48 -24.40 1.30
CA ILE A 369 7.66 -23.79 -0.04
C ILE A 369 6.40 -23.91 -0.89
N VAL A 370 5.65 -25.01 -0.76
CA VAL A 370 4.40 -25.26 -1.51
C VAL A 370 3.34 -24.19 -1.22
N SER A 371 3.29 -23.65 0.01
CA SER A 371 2.31 -22.61 0.37
C SER A 371 2.55 -21.27 -0.32
N TYR A 372 3.75 -21.01 -0.85
CA TYR A 372 4.02 -19.85 -1.70
C TYR A 372 3.51 -20.03 -3.13
N LEU A 373 3.41 -21.28 -3.60
CA LEU A 373 2.95 -21.62 -4.94
C LEU A 373 1.43 -21.75 -5.02
N ILE A 374 0.84 -22.50 -4.08
CA ILE A 374 -0.57 -22.88 -4.09
C ILE A 374 -1.16 -22.59 -2.70
N PRO A 375 -2.34 -21.96 -2.62
CA PRO A 375 -3.00 -21.75 -1.34
C PRO A 375 -3.38 -23.10 -0.71
N VAL A 376 -2.89 -23.36 0.48
CA VAL A 376 -3.19 -24.59 1.24
C VAL A 376 -4.64 -24.60 1.71
N SER A 377 -5.23 -23.41 1.87
CA SER A 377 -6.64 -23.24 2.22
C SER A 377 -7.20 -21.99 1.55
N LEU A 378 -8.53 -21.91 1.46
CA LEU A 378 -9.19 -20.67 0.99
C LEU A 378 -8.86 -19.47 1.87
N ARG A 379 -8.47 -19.65 3.15
CA ARG A 379 -8.01 -18.58 4.04
C ARG A 379 -6.72 -17.92 3.57
N GLU A 380 -5.88 -18.66 2.89
CA GLU A 380 -4.56 -18.23 2.43
C GLU A 380 -4.55 -17.81 0.96
N LEU A 381 -5.72 -17.76 0.31
CA LEU A 381 -5.81 -17.43 -1.11
C LEU A 381 -5.08 -16.13 -1.47
N THR A 382 -5.16 -15.11 -0.62
CA THR A 382 -4.47 -13.83 -0.83
C THR A 382 -3.04 -13.78 -0.27
N ASN A 383 -2.54 -14.91 0.24
CA ASN A 383 -1.22 -15.01 0.85
C ASN A 383 -0.32 -15.98 0.06
N THR A 384 -0.41 -15.98 -1.26
CA THR A 384 0.43 -16.80 -2.13
C THR A 384 0.99 -15.97 -3.29
N LEU A 385 2.17 -16.36 -3.77
CA LEU A 385 2.79 -15.79 -4.97
C LEU A 385 2.33 -16.51 -6.24
N GLY A 386 1.70 -17.67 -6.09
CA GLY A 386 1.23 -18.45 -7.22
C GLY A 386 2.35 -18.96 -8.13
N LEU A 387 1.97 -19.36 -9.33
CA LEU A 387 2.89 -19.96 -10.31
C LEU A 387 3.91 -18.98 -10.89
N SER A 388 3.75 -17.67 -10.67
CA SER A 388 4.74 -16.67 -11.10
C SER A 388 6.12 -16.85 -10.44
N ILE A 389 6.20 -17.51 -9.28
CA ILE A 389 7.49 -17.85 -8.66
C ILE A 389 8.34 -18.79 -9.55
N LEU A 390 7.70 -19.56 -10.43
CA LEU A 390 8.42 -20.47 -11.35
C LEU A 390 9.30 -19.72 -12.34
N PHE A 391 9.14 -18.40 -12.50
CA PHE A 391 10.04 -17.59 -13.34
C PHE A 391 11.49 -17.65 -12.88
N ILE A 392 11.76 -17.96 -11.60
CA ILE A 392 13.13 -18.13 -11.11
C ILE A 392 13.87 -19.29 -11.82
N PHE A 393 13.13 -20.34 -12.22
CA PHE A 393 13.66 -21.48 -12.93
C PHE A 393 13.66 -21.27 -14.46
N LEU A 394 12.86 -20.35 -14.95
CA LEU A 394 12.81 -20.02 -16.37
C LEU A 394 13.84 -18.97 -16.75
N PHE A 395 14.21 -18.10 -15.82
CA PHE A 395 15.17 -17.03 -16.04
C PHE A 395 16.59 -17.63 -16.22
N LYS A 396 17.09 -17.56 -17.45
CA LYS A 396 18.44 -18.06 -17.76
C LYS A 396 19.47 -16.99 -17.44
N ILE A 397 20.45 -17.37 -16.62
CA ILE A 397 21.66 -16.56 -16.41
C ILE A 397 22.53 -16.75 -17.65
N GLU A 398 22.39 -15.88 -18.63
CA GLU A 398 23.25 -15.84 -19.78
C GLU A 398 24.64 -15.30 -19.38
N LYS A 399 25.64 -15.43 -20.29
CA LYS A 399 26.98 -14.81 -20.09
C LYS A 399 26.92 -13.28 -20.01
N ASN A 400 25.75 -12.68 -20.20
CA ASN A 400 25.52 -11.25 -20.12
C ASN A 400 25.64 -10.75 -18.65
N HIS A 401 26.45 -9.72 -18.44
CA HIS A 401 26.66 -9.10 -17.12
C HIS A 401 25.35 -8.59 -16.47
N LYS A 402 24.42 -8.05 -17.25
CA LYS A 402 23.13 -7.55 -16.74
C LYS A 402 22.30 -8.66 -16.10
N THR A 403 22.21 -9.85 -16.74
CA THR A 403 21.40 -10.96 -16.18
C THR A 403 21.99 -11.49 -14.87
N LYS A 404 23.32 -11.48 -14.73
CA LYS A 404 24.00 -11.85 -13.49
C LYS A 404 23.68 -10.86 -12.36
N ILE A 405 23.76 -9.54 -12.63
CA ILE A 405 23.45 -8.51 -11.63
C ILE A 405 21.98 -8.61 -11.18
N ILE A 406 21.05 -8.76 -12.13
CA ILE A 406 19.61 -8.91 -11.81
C ILE A 406 19.40 -10.11 -10.91
N PHE A 407 19.95 -11.26 -11.26
CA PHE A 407 19.78 -12.48 -10.48
C PHE A 407 20.40 -12.34 -9.07
N SER A 408 21.60 -11.77 -8.98
CA SER A 408 22.26 -11.51 -7.70
C SER A 408 21.45 -10.53 -6.82
N LEU A 409 20.88 -9.48 -7.43
CA LEU A 409 20.02 -8.52 -6.74
C LEU A 409 18.79 -9.20 -6.14
N ILE A 410 18.12 -10.04 -6.93
CA ILE A 410 16.92 -10.79 -6.50
C ILE A 410 17.26 -11.77 -5.38
N LEU A 411 18.35 -12.55 -5.54
CA LEU A 411 18.78 -13.50 -4.52
C LEU A 411 19.20 -12.81 -3.23
N PHE A 412 19.93 -11.70 -3.33
CA PHE A 412 20.32 -10.91 -2.17
C PHE A 412 19.08 -10.38 -1.44
N PHE A 413 18.12 -9.79 -2.15
CA PHE A 413 16.89 -9.28 -1.57
C PHE A 413 16.10 -10.39 -0.83
N VAL A 414 15.90 -11.53 -1.49
CA VAL A 414 15.17 -12.66 -0.91
C VAL A 414 15.91 -13.23 0.30
N GLY A 415 17.24 -13.43 0.17
CA GLY A 415 18.08 -13.98 1.24
C GLY A 415 18.07 -13.09 2.50
N VAL A 416 18.27 -11.78 2.31
CA VAL A 416 18.23 -10.80 3.40
C VAL A 416 16.84 -10.72 4.04
N SER A 417 15.76 -10.73 3.24
CA SER A 417 14.39 -10.74 3.77
C SER A 417 14.12 -11.95 4.65
N ILE A 418 14.57 -13.14 4.24
CA ILE A 418 14.44 -14.38 5.03
C ILE A 418 15.28 -14.31 6.30
N PHE A 419 16.51 -13.80 6.20
CA PHE A 419 17.42 -13.66 7.34
C PHE A 419 16.83 -12.77 8.43
N PHE A 420 16.24 -11.63 8.06
CA PHE A 420 15.56 -10.73 9.00
C PHE A 420 14.14 -11.17 9.38
N GLY A 421 13.73 -12.40 9.09
CA GLY A 421 12.46 -12.98 9.51
C GLY A 421 11.24 -12.54 8.71
N GLN A 422 11.42 -11.77 7.63
CA GLN A 422 10.32 -11.34 6.75
C GLN A 422 9.97 -12.44 5.75
N ARG A 423 9.16 -13.42 6.20
CA ARG A 423 8.81 -14.61 5.42
C ARG A 423 7.41 -14.56 4.81
N THR A 424 6.71 -13.43 4.90
CA THR A 424 5.38 -13.30 4.29
C THR A 424 5.49 -12.99 2.79
N GLU A 425 4.61 -13.54 2.00
CA GLU A 425 4.59 -13.50 0.53
C GLU A 425 4.63 -12.09 -0.03
N ARG A 426 3.99 -11.15 0.66
CA ARG A 426 3.91 -9.75 0.26
C ARG A 426 5.28 -9.06 0.16
N PHE A 427 6.29 -9.54 0.89
CA PHE A 427 7.65 -8.98 0.82
C PHE A 427 8.44 -9.53 -0.36
N PHE A 428 8.08 -10.71 -0.86
CA PHE A 428 8.71 -11.32 -2.04
C PHE A 428 8.05 -10.87 -3.35
N PHE A 429 6.96 -10.11 -3.28
CA PHE A 429 6.27 -9.67 -4.49
C PHE A 429 7.10 -8.64 -5.28
N GLU A 430 7.86 -7.77 -4.62
CA GLU A 430 8.71 -6.77 -5.29
C GLU A 430 9.81 -7.42 -6.17
N PRO A 431 10.67 -8.32 -5.66
CA PRO A 431 11.63 -9.04 -6.50
C PRO A 431 10.96 -9.94 -7.55
N LEU A 432 9.76 -10.44 -7.30
CA LEU A 432 8.99 -11.18 -8.30
C LEU A 432 8.58 -10.30 -9.49
N VAL A 433 8.20 -9.05 -9.26
CA VAL A 433 7.90 -8.07 -10.32
C VAL A 433 9.16 -7.84 -11.16
N TRP A 434 10.33 -7.60 -10.54
CA TRP A 434 11.59 -7.40 -11.26
C TRP A 434 11.96 -8.63 -12.10
N LEU A 435 11.81 -9.82 -11.55
CA LEU A 435 12.07 -11.09 -12.23
C LEU A 435 11.16 -11.26 -13.45
N THR A 436 9.85 -11.02 -13.28
CA THR A 436 8.87 -11.16 -14.37
C THR A 436 9.15 -10.18 -15.51
N LEU A 437 9.38 -8.90 -15.18
CA LEU A 437 9.74 -7.89 -16.18
C LEU A 437 11.04 -8.25 -16.90
N SER A 438 12.02 -8.83 -16.19
CA SER A 438 13.25 -9.32 -16.80
C SER A 438 13.01 -10.48 -17.76
N CYS A 439 12.16 -11.45 -17.36
CA CYS A 439 11.80 -12.56 -18.26
C CYS A 439 11.14 -12.04 -19.55
N ILE A 440 10.29 -11.01 -19.45
CA ILE A 440 9.66 -10.37 -20.61
C ILE A 440 10.70 -9.66 -21.47
N PHE A 441 11.56 -8.83 -20.86
CA PHE A 441 12.54 -8.02 -21.57
C PHE A 441 13.58 -8.88 -22.32
N PHE A 442 14.11 -9.92 -21.68
CA PHE A 442 15.08 -10.85 -22.30
C PHE A 442 14.42 -11.90 -23.19
N GLY A 443 13.11 -11.87 -23.39
CA GLY A 443 12.38 -12.78 -24.27
C GLY A 443 12.51 -14.25 -23.85
N VAL A 444 12.48 -14.50 -22.54
CA VAL A 444 12.55 -15.86 -21.99
C VAL A 444 11.42 -16.71 -22.57
N ARG A 445 11.75 -17.95 -22.97
CA ARG A 445 10.80 -18.89 -23.54
C ARG A 445 10.75 -20.17 -22.73
N TYR A 446 9.54 -20.65 -22.46
CA TYR A 446 9.34 -22.00 -21.93
C TYR A 446 9.20 -22.98 -23.10
N ARG A 447 9.75 -24.19 -22.91
CA ARG A 447 9.71 -25.26 -23.93
C ARG A 447 8.53 -26.21 -23.73
N PHE A 448 8.02 -26.31 -22.51
CA PHE A 448 7.01 -27.29 -22.14
C PHE A 448 5.60 -26.69 -22.26
N LYS A 449 4.76 -27.23 -23.15
CA LYS A 449 3.34 -26.85 -23.29
C LYS A 449 2.58 -26.99 -21.95
N PHE A 450 2.98 -27.95 -21.12
CA PHE A 450 2.38 -28.14 -19.79
C PHE A 450 2.47 -26.89 -18.89
N LEU A 451 3.59 -26.16 -18.93
CA LEU A 451 3.72 -24.90 -18.17
C LEU A 451 2.73 -23.84 -18.67
N GLU A 452 2.49 -23.77 -19.95
CA GLU A 452 1.48 -22.86 -20.50
C GLU A 452 0.09 -23.18 -19.96
N TYR A 453 -0.30 -24.46 -19.93
CA TYR A 453 -1.59 -24.86 -19.34
C TYR A 453 -1.69 -24.50 -17.86
N LEU A 454 -0.65 -24.73 -17.08
CA LEU A 454 -0.61 -24.33 -15.67
C LEU A 454 -0.75 -22.81 -15.48
N PHE A 455 -0.03 -22.03 -16.28
CA PHE A 455 -0.10 -20.55 -16.20
C PHE A 455 -1.50 -20.05 -16.58
N ARG A 456 -2.09 -20.59 -17.64
CA ARG A 456 -3.47 -20.26 -18.04
C ARG A 456 -4.48 -20.68 -16.97
N LEU A 457 -4.27 -21.80 -16.29
CA LEU A 457 -5.13 -22.25 -15.20
C LEU A 457 -5.18 -21.22 -14.06
N GLN A 458 -4.03 -20.68 -13.60
CA GLN A 458 -4.00 -19.60 -12.59
C GLN A 458 -4.75 -18.37 -13.09
N ILE A 459 -4.52 -17.94 -14.32
CA ILE A 459 -5.18 -16.77 -14.90
C ILE A 459 -6.69 -16.94 -14.92
N TYR A 460 -7.16 -18.09 -15.40
CA TYR A 460 -8.61 -18.38 -15.47
C TYR A 460 -9.21 -18.56 -14.07
N ALA A 461 -8.48 -19.11 -13.10
CA ALA A 461 -8.94 -19.21 -11.72
C ALA A 461 -9.06 -17.83 -11.03
N ALA A 462 -8.28 -16.83 -11.45
CA ALA A 462 -8.38 -15.47 -10.92
C ALA A 462 -9.65 -14.74 -11.42
N LEU A 463 -10.19 -15.06 -12.59
CA LEU A 463 -11.35 -14.37 -13.15
C LEU A 463 -12.62 -14.50 -12.28
N PRO A 464 -13.05 -15.69 -11.83
CA PRO A 464 -14.18 -15.83 -10.92
C PRO A 464 -13.96 -15.05 -9.61
N VAL A 465 -12.71 -14.99 -9.11
CA VAL A 465 -12.38 -14.24 -7.90
C VAL A 465 -12.57 -12.74 -8.12
N ILE A 466 -12.11 -12.22 -9.26
CA ILE A 466 -12.31 -10.82 -9.64
C ILE A 466 -13.80 -10.50 -9.73
N ILE A 467 -14.56 -11.30 -10.46
CA ILE A 467 -16.01 -11.11 -10.63
C ILE A 467 -16.73 -11.15 -9.27
N TYR A 468 -16.39 -12.13 -8.44
CA TYR A 468 -16.96 -12.22 -7.10
C TYR A 468 -16.65 -10.99 -6.23
N CYS A 469 -15.41 -10.52 -6.23
CA CYS A 469 -14.99 -9.31 -5.50
C CYS A 469 -15.70 -8.06 -6.02
N LEU A 470 -15.86 -7.94 -7.35
CA LEU A 470 -16.61 -6.84 -7.96
C LEU A 470 -18.07 -6.82 -7.47
N ILE A 471 -18.74 -7.97 -7.46
CA ILE A 471 -20.13 -8.06 -7.01
C ILE A 471 -20.23 -7.83 -5.50
N SER A 472 -19.39 -8.50 -4.70
CA SER A 472 -19.53 -8.54 -3.25
C SER A 472 -18.99 -7.31 -2.52
N LEU A 473 -17.96 -6.64 -3.05
CA LEU A 473 -17.29 -5.52 -2.40
C LEU A 473 -17.65 -4.18 -3.05
N THR A 474 -17.57 -4.07 -4.38
CA THR A 474 -17.75 -2.80 -5.08
C THR A 474 -19.21 -2.32 -5.05
N SER A 475 -20.18 -3.23 -4.88
CA SER A 475 -21.58 -2.87 -4.62
C SER A 475 -21.74 -1.90 -3.45
N GLY A 476 -20.87 -1.99 -2.44
CA GLY A 476 -20.86 -1.07 -1.28
C GLY A 476 -20.48 0.37 -1.61
N SER A 477 -20.02 0.65 -2.82
CA SER A 477 -19.75 2.02 -3.29
C SER A 477 -20.96 2.69 -3.97
N ILE A 478 -22.10 2.00 -4.10
CA ILE A 478 -23.27 2.51 -4.80
C ILE A 478 -24.24 3.18 -3.82
N THR A 479 -24.71 2.47 -2.81
CA THR A 479 -25.67 2.97 -1.84
C THR A 479 -25.21 2.78 -0.39
N LYS A 480 -25.80 3.56 0.54
CA LYS A 480 -25.53 3.46 1.96
C LYS A 480 -25.84 2.06 2.52
N ASP A 481 -26.96 1.48 2.12
CA ASP A 481 -27.38 0.15 2.60
C ASP A 481 -26.46 -0.97 2.11
N LEU A 482 -26.01 -0.90 0.86
CA LEU A 482 -25.03 -1.84 0.33
C LEU A 482 -23.66 -1.66 0.99
N LYS A 483 -23.24 -0.41 1.26
CA LYS A 483 -22.03 -0.11 2.03
C LYS A 483 -22.08 -0.75 3.41
N GLU A 484 -23.20 -0.62 4.09
CA GLU A 484 -23.40 -1.21 5.41
C GLU A 484 -23.35 -2.75 5.37
N LYS A 485 -24.03 -3.37 4.39
CA LYS A 485 -23.96 -4.83 4.17
C LYS A 485 -22.53 -5.31 3.94
N VAL A 486 -21.74 -4.59 3.14
CA VAL A 486 -20.33 -4.91 2.89
C VAL A 486 -19.53 -4.80 4.20
N PHE A 487 -19.74 -3.77 5.01
CA PHE A 487 -19.04 -3.63 6.28
C PHE A 487 -19.41 -4.72 7.28
N ILE A 488 -20.69 -5.04 7.44
CA ILE A 488 -21.14 -6.11 8.34
C ILE A 488 -20.47 -7.45 7.97
N LYS A 489 -20.38 -7.74 6.67
CA LYS A 489 -19.87 -9.02 6.18
C LYS A 489 -18.34 -9.09 6.15
N HIS A 490 -17.67 -8.00 5.81
CA HIS A 490 -16.24 -8.04 5.45
C HIS A 490 -15.34 -7.15 6.33
N ALA A 491 -15.87 -6.17 7.09
CA ALA A 491 -15.08 -5.33 7.96
C ALA A 491 -15.10 -5.86 9.39
N ASN A 492 -13.95 -6.38 9.83
CA ASN A 492 -13.82 -6.88 11.18
C ASN A 492 -14.15 -5.79 12.21
N GLY A 493 -14.95 -6.15 13.24
CA GLY A 493 -15.35 -5.24 14.30
C GLY A 493 -16.45 -4.22 13.95
N TYR A 494 -16.95 -4.16 12.69
CA TYR A 494 -17.99 -3.18 12.35
C TYR A 494 -19.28 -3.35 13.16
N SER A 495 -19.76 -4.58 13.32
CA SER A 495 -20.97 -4.88 14.10
C SER A 495 -20.79 -4.58 15.59
N LEU A 496 -19.59 -4.84 16.13
CA LEU A 496 -19.24 -4.48 17.50
C LEU A 496 -19.27 -2.96 17.70
N TYR A 497 -18.66 -2.21 16.77
CA TYR A 497 -18.73 -0.76 16.76
C TYR A 497 -20.17 -0.24 16.74
N LYS A 498 -21.00 -0.75 15.82
CA LYS A 498 -22.39 -0.32 15.66
C LYS A 498 -23.20 -0.55 16.93
N TRP A 499 -22.99 -1.70 17.57
CA TRP A 499 -23.62 -2.02 18.84
C TRP A 499 -23.14 -1.09 19.96
N ALA A 500 -21.84 -0.93 20.11
CA ALA A 500 -21.24 -0.11 21.16
C ALA A 500 -21.62 1.38 21.01
N ASN A 501 -21.67 1.89 19.79
CA ASN A 501 -22.05 3.29 19.52
C ASN A 501 -23.49 3.64 19.94
N ASN A 502 -24.37 2.64 20.09
CA ASN A 502 -25.72 2.82 20.62
C ASN A 502 -25.78 2.77 22.15
N LYS A 503 -24.68 2.40 22.83
CA LYS A 503 -24.60 2.22 24.28
C LYS A 503 -23.69 3.24 24.96
N ILE A 504 -22.72 3.79 24.21
CA ILE A 504 -21.67 4.67 24.71
C ILE A 504 -21.83 6.04 24.04
N SER A 505 -21.70 7.11 24.84
CA SER A 505 -21.71 8.48 24.29
C SER A 505 -20.49 8.71 23.37
N LYS A 506 -20.71 9.50 22.31
CA LYS A 506 -19.62 9.91 21.38
C LYS A 506 -18.50 10.71 22.07
N ASP A 507 -18.80 11.29 23.25
CA ASP A 507 -17.85 12.10 24.00
C ASP A 507 -17.01 11.28 24.99
N ASP A 508 -17.40 10.05 25.28
CA ASP A 508 -16.66 9.19 26.20
C ASP A 508 -15.38 8.61 25.55
N VAL A 509 -14.33 8.54 26.34
CA VAL A 509 -13.08 7.91 25.93
C VAL A 509 -13.20 6.40 26.14
N ILE A 510 -12.90 5.65 25.09
CA ILE A 510 -13.05 4.19 25.06
C ILE A 510 -11.69 3.55 24.89
N PHE A 511 -11.36 2.62 25.76
CA PHE A 511 -10.25 1.70 25.59
C PHE A 511 -10.73 0.45 24.84
N THR A 512 -10.16 0.14 23.69
CA THR A 512 -10.63 -0.97 22.86
C THR A 512 -9.53 -1.99 22.57
N LEU A 513 -9.88 -3.27 22.69
CA LEU A 513 -9.01 -4.39 22.33
C LEU A 513 -9.22 -4.87 20.88
N HIS A 514 -10.11 -4.23 20.13
CA HIS A 514 -10.39 -4.60 18.75
C HIS A 514 -9.74 -3.63 17.76
N ARG A 515 -8.77 -4.09 17.00
CA ARG A 515 -7.94 -3.29 16.09
C ARG A 515 -8.75 -2.40 15.12
N SER A 516 -9.68 -2.96 14.39
CA SER A 516 -10.36 -2.24 13.29
C SER A 516 -11.42 -1.24 13.72
N ILE A 517 -11.72 -1.15 15.02
CA ILE A 517 -12.72 -0.22 15.56
C ILE A 517 -12.17 1.19 15.69
N SER A 518 -10.87 1.33 15.91
CA SER A 518 -10.21 2.60 16.20
C SER A 518 -10.45 3.67 15.14
N TYR A 519 -10.59 3.30 13.88
CA TYR A 519 -10.92 4.23 12.80
C TYR A 519 -12.32 4.88 12.97
N ARG A 520 -13.24 4.22 13.65
CA ARG A 520 -14.65 4.63 13.76
C ARG A 520 -14.95 5.46 14.98
N PHE A 521 -14.23 5.24 16.07
CA PHE A 521 -14.34 6.03 17.28
C PHE A 521 -13.27 7.11 17.32
N ASP A 522 -13.65 8.39 17.34
CA ASP A 522 -12.71 9.52 17.34
C ASP A 522 -11.88 9.61 18.63
N LYS A 523 -12.40 9.14 19.75
CA LYS A 523 -11.76 9.13 21.08
C LYS A 523 -11.35 7.74 21.55
N SER A 524 -11.24 6.76 20.65
CA SER A 524 -10.77 5.43 21.04
C SER A 524 -9.28 5.44 21.34
N ILE A 525 -8.92 4.84 22.46
CA ILE A 525 -7.55 4.42 22.75
C ILE A 525 -7.48 2.96 22.32
N HIS A 526 -6.79 2.70 21.22
CA HIS A 526 -6.58 1.34 20.77
C HIS A 526 -5.44 0.71 21.55
N PHE A 527 -5.68 -0.48 22.04
CA PHE A 527 -4.68 -1.30 22.66
C PHE A 527 -3.99 -2.18 21.62
N GLU A 528 -2.75 -1.88 21.32
CA GLU A 528 -1.91 -2.76 20.53
C GLU A 528 -1.21 -3.73 21.47
N PHE A 529 -1.52 -5.02 21.37
CA PHE A 529 -0.93 -6.04 22.25
C PHE A 529 0.61 -6.11 22.15
N ILE A 530 1.19 -5.59 21.06
CA ILE A 530 2.65 -5.48 20.87
C ILE A 530 3.23 -4.46 21.84
N ASP A 531 2.55 -3.33 22.07
CA ASP A 531 2.99 -2.31 23.02
C ASP A 531 2.97 -2.79 24.47
N PHE A 532 2.16 -3.78 24.76
CA PHE A 532 1.82 -4.19 26.13
C PHE A 532 2.46 -5.52 26.56
N ARG A 533 2.54 -6.49 25.66
CA ARG A 533 3.20 -7.77 25.94
C ARG A 533 4.70 -7.57 26.06
N GLY A 534 5.18 -7.45 27.25
CA GLY A 534 6.58 -7.22 27.58
C GLY A 534 6.78 -6.03 28.50
N LEU A 535 5.73 -5.21 28.74
CA LEU A 535 5.77 -4.19 29.78
C LEU A 535 5.88 -4.84 31.15
N LYS A 536 7.03 -4.66 31.81
CA LYS A 536 7.26 -5.11 33.17
C LYS A 536 7.78 -3.94 34.02
N GLY A 537 7.49 -3.97 35.33
CA GLY A 537 8.00 -2.99 36.28
C GLY A 537 7.68 -1.55 35.87
N HIS A 538 8.66 -0.68 35.96
CA HIS A 538 8.52 0.76 35.73
C HIS A 538 7.92 1.14 34.36
N SER A 539 8.21 0.38 33.33
CA SER A 539 7.62 0.64 31.99
C SER A 539 6.12 0.38 31.96
N ARG A 540 5.63 -0.64 32.70
CA ARG A 540 4.20 -0.90 32.87
C ARG A 540 3.54 0.21 33.67
N GLU A 541 4.13 0.65 34.78
CA GLU A 541 3.62 1.73 35.61
C GLU A 541 3.51 3.04 34.82
N LYS A 542 4.55 3.40 34.08
CA LYS A 542 4.55 4.57 33.20
C LYS A 542 3.42 4.51 32.17
N TYR A 543 3.22 3.35 31.54
CA TYR A 543 2.13 3.16 30.56
C TYR A 543 0.76 3.32 31.22
N LEU A 544 0.51 2.67 32.35
CA LEU A 544 -0.76 2.76 33.07
C LEU A 544 -1.02 4.19 33.56
N TYR A 545 0.01 4.90 34.00
CA TYR A 545 -0.09 6.30 34.38
C TYR A 545 -0.51 7.19 33.19
N GLU A 546 0.13 7.03 32.04
CA GLU A 546 -0.25 7.78 30.83
C GLU A 546 -1.65 7.39 30.31
N LEU A 547 -2.04 6.12 30.46
CA LEU A 547 -3.39 5.65 30.14
C LEU A 547 -4.42 6.31 31.07
N ALA A 548 -4.17 6.37 32.37
CA ALA A 548 -5.04 6.99 33.35
C ALA A 548 -5.25 8.50 33.08
N LYS A 549 -4.21 9.21 32.59
CA LYS A 549 -4.35 10.61 32.16
C LYS A 549 -5.37 10.81 31.05
N LYS A 550 -5.60 9.82 30.19
CA LYS A 550 -6.60 9.87 29.12
C LYS A 550 -8.01 9.62 29.61
N LYS A 551 -8.16 9.19 30.85
CA LYS A 551 -9.45 8.94 31.52
C LYS A 551 -10.39 8.09 30.67
N PRO A 552 -9.99 6.89 30.23
CA PRO A 552 -10.92 5.98 29.56
C PRO A 552 -12.01 5.61 30.55
N LYS A 553 -13.25 5.64 30.07
CA LYS A 553 -14.43 5.34 30.89
C LYS A 553 -14.91 3.91 30.67
N TYR A 554 -14.65 3.37 29.49
CA TYR A 554 -15.12 2.06 29.09
C TYR A 554 -14.01 1.23 28.46
N LEU A 555 -14.03 -0.07 28.76
CA LEU A 555 -13.30 -1.09 28.02
C LEU A 555 -14.26 -1.78 27.06
N LEU A 556 -14.00 -1.67 25.75
CA LEU A 556 -14.72 -2.41 24.72
C LEU A 556 -13.90 -3.60 24.28
N THR A 557 -14.40 -4.81 24.55
CA THR A 557 -13.72 -6.06 24.17
C THR A 557 -14.67 -7.05 23.51
N TYR A 558 -14.13 -8.14 23.02
CA TYR A 558 -14.84 -9.22 22.38
C TYR A 558 -14.27 -10.59 22.79
N GLY A 559 -15.05 -11.65 22.63
CA GLY A 559 -14.61 -13.01 22.94
C GLY A 559 -15.32 -14.05 22.05
N ASN A 560 -14.63 -15.16 21.79
CA ASN A 560 -15.22 -16.33 21.16
C ASN A 560 -15.61 -17.28 22.29
N GLY A 561 -16.92 -17.43 22.54
CA GLY A 561 -17.44 -18.20 23.68
C GLY A 561 -17.83 -17.30 24.87
N GLU A 562 -17.89 -17.87 26.05
CA GLU A 562 -18.41 -17.21 27.26
C GLU A 562 -17.45 -16.18 27.88
N MET A 563 -16.14 -16.30 27.60
CA MET A 563 -15.13 -15.45 28.23
C MET A 563 -14.70 -14.29 27.33
N PRO A 564 -14.70 -13.05 27.83
CA PRO A 564 -14.16 -11.91 27.13
C PRO A 564 -12.63 -12.02 27.03
N ARG A 565 -12.07 -11.48 25.96
CA ARG A 565 -10.63 -11.35 25.82
C ARG A 565 -10.15 -10.14 26.63
N ILE A 566 -9.71 -10.38 27.86
CA ILE A 566 -9.08 -9.38 28.72
C ILE A 566 -7.62 -9.83 28.93
N PHE A 567 -6.70 -8.89 28.80
CA PHE A 567 -5.27 -9.17 29.04
C PHE A 567 -4.96 -9.02 30.52
N ASP A 568 -4.13 -9.92 31.04
CA ASP A 568 -3.75 -9.94 32.45
C ASP A 568 -3.14 -8.62 32.92
N GLU A 569 -2.47 -7.90 32.00
CA GLU A 569 -1.81 -6.64 32.28
C GLU A 569 -2.78 -5.50 32.66
N ILE A 570 -4.04 -5.55 32.21
CA ILE A 570 -5.07 -4.53 32.50
C ILE A 570 -6.21 -5.08 33.35
N LYS A 571 -6.15 -6.32 33.77
CA LYS A 571 -7.22 -7.00 34.49
C LYS A 571 -7.65 -6.23 35.75
N ASP A 572 -6.68 -5.68 36.46
CA ASP A 572 -6.91 -4.91 37.69
C ASP A 572 -7.54 -3.54 37.45
N CYS A 573 -7.58 -3.07 36.20
CA CYS A 573 -8.21 -1.79 35.80
C CYS A 573 -9.64 -1.99 35.29
N VAL A 574 -10.12 -3.24 35.20
CA VAL A 574 -11.43 -3.55 34.63
C VAL A 574 -12.47 -3.65 35.77
N GLY A 575 -13.45 -2.76 35.74
CA GLY A 575 -14.59 -2.74 36.66
C GLY A 575 -15.70 -3.72 36.26
N GLN A 576 -16.92 -3.37 36.60
CA GLN A 576 -18.08 -4.22 36.37
C GLN A 576 -18.47 -4.29 34.89
N LEU A 577 -19.06 -5.42 34.48
CA LEU A 577 -19.67 -5.59 33.16
C LEU A 577 -20.93 -4.74 33.06
N LEU A 578 -20.92 -3.75 32.15
CA LEU A 578 -22.06 -2.83 31.95
C LEU A 578 -23.01 -3.33 30.85
N TYR A 579 -22.46 -3.84 29.76
CA TYR A 579 -23.26 -4.32 28.63
C TYR A 579 -22.64 -5.57 28.01
N PHE A 580 -23.52 -6.52 27.67
CA PHE A 580 -23.19 -7.76 26.99
C PHE A 580 -24.11 -7.96 25.78
N LYS A 581 -23.56 -8.55 24.71
CA LYS A 581 -24.35 -8.99 23.56
C LYS A 581 -23.73 -10.24 22.95
N GLU A 582 -24.52 -11.30 22.90
CA GLU A 582 -24.17 -12.51 22.18
C GLU A 582 -24.15 -12.26 20.66
N ASN A 583 -23.28 -12.96 19.98
CA ASN A 583 -23.20 -12.99 18.53
C ASN A 583 -23.26 -11.58 17.90
N VAL A 584 -22.56 -10.62 18.52
CA VAL A 584 -22.58 -9.23 18.10
C VAL A 584 -22.01 -9.03 16.70
N GLY A 585 -21.10 -9.90 16.29
CA GLY A 585 -20.47 -9.83 14.97
C GLY A 585 -19.78 -11.14 14.57
N ILE A 586 -19.23 -11.11 13.37
CA ILE A 586 -18.50 -12.23 12.79
C ILE A 586 -17.06 -11.81 12.62
N THR A 587 -16.11 -12.67 13.00
CA THR A 587 -14.70 -12.45 12.71
C THR A 587 -14.53 -12.42 11.20
N ALA A 588 -14.33 -11.22 10.64
CA ALA A 588 -14.09 -11.09 9.21
C ALA A 588 -12.73 -11.69 8.89
N VAL A 589 -12.74 -12.72 8.10
CA VAL A 589 -11.52 -13.25 7.50
C VAL A 589 -11.20 -12.38 6.30
N ARG A 590 -9.92 -12.14 6.03
CA ARG A 590 -9.42 -11.33 4.88
C ARG A 590 -9.80 -11.90 3.50
N ASN A 591 -10.69 -12.87 3.48
CA ASN A 591 -11.11 -13.62 2.32
C ASN A 591 -12.64 -13.63 2.25
N PRO A 592 -13.23 -13.09 1.18
CA PRO A 592 -14.66 -13.02 1.01
C PRO A 592 -15.37 -14.40 0.89
N PHE A 593 -14.60 -15.47 0.66
CA PHE A 593 -15.12 -16.83 0.50
C PHE A 593 -15.31 -17.61 1.80
N ILE A 594 -14.85 -17.06 2.94
CA ILE A 594 -14.89 -17.77 4.23
C ILE A 594 -15.85 -17.08 5.17
N LYS A 595 -16.70 -17.87 5.82
CA LYS A 595 -17.48 -17.41 6.97
C LYS A 595 -16.55 -17.35 8.19
N GLY A 596 -16.52 -16.19 8.85
CA GLY A 596 -15.88 -16.07 10.16
C GLY A 596 -16.73 -16.74 11.25
N SER A 597 -16.12 -16.97 12.42
CA SER A 597 -16.82 -17.38 13.63
C SER A 597 -17.54 -16.18 14.26
N PHE A 598 -18.70 -16.42 14.86
CA PHE A 598 -19.37 -15.44 15.69
C PHE A 598 -18.54 -15.10 16.94
N TYR A 599 -18.66 -13.86 17.38
CA TYR A 599 -18.06 -13.42 18.64
C TYR A 599 -19.06 -12.58 19.45
N ASN A 600 -18.90 -12.61 20.77
CA ASN A 600 -19.68 -11.84 21.72
C ASN A 600 -19.03 -10.48 21.97
N GLY A 601 -19.81 -9.48 22.29
CA GLY A 601 -19.34 -8.14 22.65
C GLY A 601 -19.56 -7.83 24.12
N TYR A 602 -18.56 -7.17 24.73
CA TYR A 602 -18.56 -6.80 26.13
C TYR A 602 -18.11 -5.36 26.31
N ILE A 603 -18.82 -4.61 27.14
CA ILE A 603 -18.45 -3.26 27.58
C ILE A 603 -18.36 -3.28 29.09
N TYR A 604 -17.14 -3.05 29.59
CA TYR A 604 -16.86 -2.90 31.01
C TYR A 604 -16.62 -1.46 31.38
N GLU A 605 -16.83 -1.11 32.61
CA GLU A 605 -16.26 0.06 33.24
C GLU A 605 -14.72 -0.08 33.28
N PHE A 606 -13.99 1.03 33.11
CA PHE A 606 -12.52 1.00 33.04
C PHE A 606 -11.92 2.04 33.97
#